data_8b216154e02a099b972945a0dc969c04
#
_entry.id   8b216154e02a099b972945a0dc969c04
#
_cell.length_a   1.000
_cell.length_b   1.000
_cell.length_c   1.000
_cell.angle_alpha   90.00
_cell.angle_beta   90.00
_cell.angle_gamma   90.00
#
_symmetry.space_group_name_H-M   'P 1'
#
loop_
_entity.id
_entity.type
_entity.pdbx_description
1 polymer ?
#
loop_
_entity_poly.entity_id
_entity_poly.type
_entity_poly.pdbx_seq_one_letter_code
_entity_poly.pdbx_strand_id
1 'polypeptide(L)'
;MCIRDSGHIYSFPWIEQLGAGKEAIQAIGDIPYINKKWLDYLGLEVPTTTDELEQVLIQFRDHADELEKEFSIEGDVIPMSFIINNGDQDPAILINGFGEGYGDTGDHFAVTDEGKVIYTTVQEGYKEGIEWLHKLVTEDLVDPEAFTQEWSTYVAKGKNHRYGLCFTWDIANIDNNEDYM
;
A
#
# COMPACT_ATOMS: atom_id res chain seq x y z
N MET A 1 0.78 0.35 28.82
CA MET A 1 -0.46 0.48 29.62
C MET A 1 -0.24 -0.24 30.94
N CYS A 2 -0.16 0.50 32.05
CA CYS A 2 0.07 -0.09 33.38
C CYS A 2 -1.24 -0.44 34.03
N ILE A 3 -1.63 -1.70 33.95
CA ILE A 3 -2.74 -2.27 34.72
C ILE A 3 -2.37 -2.47 36.19
N ARG A 4 -1.13 -2.10 36.59
CA ARG A 4 -0.53 -2.52 37.88
C ARG A 4 -0.51 -1.46 38.96
N ASP A 5 -0.81 -0.22 38.67
CA ASP A 5 -0.67 0.90 39.60
C ASP A 5 -1.87 1.08 40.52
N SER A 6 -3.08 0.68 40.10
CA SER A 6 -4.31 0.77 40.88
C SER A 6 -4.78 -0.56 41.48
N GLY A 7 -4.15 -1.69 41.10
CA GLY A 7 -4.56 -3.03 41.48
C GLY A 7 -5.86 -3.54 40.83
N HIS A 8 -6.39 -2.79 39.87
CA HIS A 8 -7.61 -3.14 39.13
C HIS A 8 -7.33 -3.40 37.64
N ILE A 9 -8.09 -4.33 37.03
CA ILE A 9 -8.08 -4.61 35.60
C ILE A 9 -9.28 -3.88 34.98
N TYR A 10 -9.02 -2.86 34.16
CA TYR A 10 -10.06 -2.05 33.51
C TYR A 10 -10.35 -2.48 32.07
N SER A 11 -9.44 -3.26 31.46
CA SER A 11 -9.60 -3.76 30.11
C SER A 11 -8.76 -5.02 29.89
N PHE A 12 -9.18 -5.86 28.96
CA PHE A 12 -8.34 -6.96 28.48
C PHE A 12 -7.28 -6.39 27.53
N PRO A 13 -6.00 -6.83 27.65
CA PRO A 13 -4.99 -6.44 26.67
C PRO A 13 -5.33 -7.06 25.32
N TRP A 14 -5.07 -6.32 24.26
CA TRP A 14 -4.96 -6.92 22.94
C TRP A 14 -3.67 -7.74 22.90
N ILE A 15 -3.78 -8.99 22.51
CA ILE A 15 -2.64 -9.90 22.36
C ILE A 15 -2.72 -10.48 20.96
N GLU A 16 -1.71 -10.21 20.16
CA GLU A 16 -1.51 -10.84 18.89
C GLU A 16 -0.32 -11.79 18.98
N GLN A 17 -0.52 -13.05 18.64
CA GLN A 17 0.53 -14.06 18.70
C GLN A 17 0.50 -14.93 17.45
N LEU A 18 1.49 -14.75 16.58
CA LEU A 18 1.69 -15.53 15.36
C LEU A 18 2.64 -16.74 15.55
N GLY A 19 3.14 -16.93 16.77
CA GLY A 19 4.11 -17.96 17.14
C GLY A 19 5.53 -17.44 17.37
N ALA A 20 6.40 -18.27 17.91
CA ALA A 20 7.77 -17.87 18.22
C ALA A 20 8.53 -17.49 16.95
N GLY A 21 9.18 -16.34 16.95
CA GLY A 21 9.99 -15.84 15.85
C GLY A 21 9.20 -15.33 14.64
N LYS A 22 7.90 -15.03 14.83
CA LYS A 22 7.07 -14.36 13.82
C LYS A 22 6.69 -12.97 14.30
N GLU A 23 6.73 -12.02 13.39
CA GLU A 23 6.25 -10.67 13.64
C GLU A 23 4.71 -10.66 13.74
N ALA A 24 4.18 -9.74 14.53
CA ALA A 24 2.75 -9.49 14.57
C ALA A 24 2.27 -8.83 13.28
N ILE A 25 1.08 -9.19 12.79
CA ILE A 25 0.50 -8.60 11.56
C ILE A 25 0.42 -7.06 11.68
N GLN A 26 0.08 -6.54 12.85
CA GLN A 26 0.04 -5.11 13.10
C GLN A 26 1.41 -4.40 13.08
N ALA A 27 2.50 -5.16 13.04
CA ALA A 27 3.82 -4.57 12.79
C ALA A 27 4.05 -4.26 11.30
N ILE A 28 3.16 -4.75 10.44
CA ILE A 28 3.19 -4.53 9.00
C ILE A 28 2.01 -3.61 8.66
N GLY A 29 2.26 -2.32 8.53
CA GLY A 29 1.28 -1.36 8.00
C GLY A 29 1.32 -1.31 6.48
N ASP A 30 0.32 -0.68 5.87
CA ASP A 30 0.29 -0.28 4.46
C ASP A 30 0.64 -1.39 3.47
N ILE A 31 0.09 -2.61 3.67
CA ILE A 31 0.42 -3.76 2.81
C ILE A 31 -0.08 -3.47 1.39
N PRO A 32 0.81 -3.47 0.38
CA PRO A 32 0.42 -3.32 -1.00
C PRO A 32 -0.21 -4.63 -1.51
N TYR A 33 -1.39 -4.53 -2.09
CA TYR A 33 -2.09 -5.62 -2.75
C TYR A 33 -2.23 -5.33 -4.23
N ILE A 34 -1.71 -6.23 -5.08
CA ILE A 34 -1.83 -6.12 -6.53
C ILE A 34 -2.88 -7.09 -7.06
N ASN A 35 -3.64 -6.65 -8.05
CA ASN A 35 -4.69 -7.45 -8.67
C ASN A 35 -4.11 -8.58 -9.53
N LYS A 36 -4.11 -9.78 -8.96
CA LYS A 36 -3.56 -10.96 -9.61
C LYS A 36 -4.35 -11.35 -10.87
N LYS A 37 -5.67 -11.19 -10.87
CA LYS A 37 -6.49 -11.52 -12.05
C LYS A 37 -6.11 -10.66 -13.25
N TRP A 38 -5.81 -9.37 -13.03
CA TRP A 38 -5.39 -8.49 -14.11
C TRP A 38 -3.97 -8.85 -14.59
N LEU A 39 -3.05 -9.19 -13.68
CA LEU A 39 -1.74 -9.70 -14.06
C LEU A 39 -1.86 -10.96 -14.94
N ASP A 40 -2.61 -11.95 -14.48
CA ASP A 40 -2.81 -13.22 -15.19
C ASP A 40 -3.45 -13.00 -16.57
N TYR A 41 -4.45 -12.12 -16.66
CA TYR A 41 -5.15 -11.80 -17.92
C TYR A 41 -4.24 -11.13 -18.94
N LEU A 42 -3.42 -10.18 -18.50
CA LEU A 42 -2.49 -9.46 -19.36
C LEU A 42 -1.17 -10.22 -19.58
N GLY A 43 -0.98 -11.38 -18.94
CA GLY A 43 0.25 -12.16 -19.05
C GLY A 43 1.47 -11.49 -18.41
N LEU A 44 1.24 -10.73 -17.33
CA LEU A 44 2.27 -10.00 -16.61
C LEU A 44 2.77 -10.80 -15.39
N GLU A 45 4.04 -10.68 -15.10
CA GLU A 45 4.64 -11.23 -13.87
C GLU A 45 4.43 -10.26 -12.69
N VAL A 46 4.51 -10.79 -11.47
CA VAL A 46 4.47 -9.99 -10.24
C VAL A 46 5.72 -9.09 -10.19
N PRO A 47 5.56 -7.76 -10.08
CA PRO A 47 6.70 -6.87 -10.04
C PRO A 47 7.55 -7.06 -8.77
N THR A 48 8.85 -7.03 -8.92
CA THR A 48 9.85 -7.17 -7.85
C THR A 48 10.68 -5.91 -7.62
N THR A 49 10.53 -4.93 -8.52
CA THR A 49 11.21 -3.64 -8.45
C THR A 49 10.20 -2.50 -8.69
N THR A 50 10.58 -1.28 -8.32
CA THR A 50 9.77 -0.08 -8.58
C THR A 50 9.58 0.18 -10.07
N ASP A 51 10.61 -0.09 -10.89
CA ASP A 51 10.53 0.04 -12.35
C ASP A 51 9.56 -0.98 -12.96
N GLU A 52 9.60 -2.24 -12.50
CA GLU A 52 8.65 -3.27 -12.95
C GLU A 52 7.23 -2.93 -12.51
N LEU A 53 7.05 -2.42 -11.30
CA LEU A 53 5.75 -1.97 -10.81
C LEU A 53 5.19 -0.84 -11.68
N GLU A 54 6.00 0.15 -12.02
CA GLU A 54 5.60 1.23 -12.92
C GLU A 54 5.13 0.67 -14.28
N GLN A 55 5.86 -0.28 -14.86
CA GLN A 55 5.47 -0.90 -16.13
C GLN A 55 4.14 -1.67 -16.00
N VAL A 56 3.91 -2.37 -14.90
CA VAL A 56 2.62 -3.04 -14.64
C VAL A 56 1.48 -2.03 -14.54
N LEU A 57 1.66 -0.93 -13.80
CA LEU A 57 0.64 0.12 -13.69
C LEU A 57 0.32 0.77 -15.04
N ILE A 58 1.34 0.97 -15.89
CA ILE A 58 1.16 1.44 -17.27
C ILE A 58 0.29 0.46 -18.06
N GLN A 59 0.54 -0.86 -17.94
CA GLN A 59 -0.27 -1.86 -18.62
C GLN A 59 -1.73 -1.85 -18.12
N PHE A 60 -1.96 -1.67 -16.84
CA PHE A 60 -3.32 -1.54 -16.29
C PHE A 60 -4.04 -0.31 -16.85
N ARG A 61 -3.38 0.84 -16.94
CA ARG A 61 -3.93 2.05 -17.56
C ARG A 61 -4.22 1.85 -19.05
N ASP A 62 -3.25 1.34 -19.78
CA ASP A 62 -3.33 1.26 -21.26
C ASP A 62 -4.34 0.20 -21.72
N HIS A 63 -4.69 -0.79 -20.87
CA HIS A 63 -5.69 -1.81 -21.14
C HIS A 63 -6.97 -1.63 -20.29
N ALA A 64 -7.22 -0.42 -19.78
CA ALA A 64 -8.37 -0.14 -18.90
C ALA A 64 -9.71 -0.59 -19.52
N ASP A 65 -9.99 -0.21 -20.77
CA ASP A 65 -11.24 -0.58 -21.48
C ASP A 65 -11.42 -2.10 -21.61
N GLU A 66 -10.32 -2.85 -21.77
CA GLU A 66 -10.36 -4.32 -21.84
C GLU A 66 -10.67 -4.93 -20.47
N LEU A 67 -10.00 -4.43 -19.42
CA LEU A 67 -10.18 -4.89 -18.04
C LEU A 67 -11.61 -4.60 -17.56
N GLU A 68 -12.12 -3.41 -17.81
CA GLU A 68 -13.50 -3.02 -17.47
C GLU A 68 -14.52 -3.97 -18.08
N LYS A 69 -14.34 -4.31 -19.35
CA LYS A 69 -15.24 -5.20 -20.06
C LYS A 69 -15.12 -6.65 -19.60
N GLU A 70 -13.89 -7.16 -19.47
CA GLU A 70 -13.64 -8.57 -19.10
C GLU A 70 -14.13 -8.87 -17.69
N PHE A 71 -13.81 -7.98 -16.74
CA PHE A 71 -14.14 -8.18 -15.32
C PHE A 71 -15.44 -7.50 -14.88
N SER A 72 -16.19 -6.87 -15.82
CA SER A 72 -17.45 -6.16 -15.53
C SER A 72 -17.31 -5.11 -14.43
N ILE A 73 -16.22 -4.32 -14.50
CA ILE A 73 -15.90 -3.29 -13.51
C ILE A 73 -16.91 -2.14 -13.61
N GLU A 74 -17.49 -1.73 -12.49
CA GLU A 74 -18.40 -0.59 -12.44
C GLU A 74 -17.63 0.72 -12.18
N GLY A 75 -17.33 1.45 -13.24
CA GLY A 75 -16.55 2.69 -13.26
C GLY A 75 -15.17 2.50 -13.88
N ASP A 76 -14.33 3.53 -13.83
CA ASP A 76 -13.02 3.53 -14.47
C ASP A 76 -12.03 2.63 -13.70
N VAL A 77 -11.18 1.92 -14.42
CA VAL A 77 -10.01 1.24 -13.88
C VAL A 77 -9.07 2.26 -13.24
N ILE A 78 -8.57 1.94 -12.06
CA ILE A 78 -7.61 2.75 -11.31
C ILE A 78 -6.33 1.92 -11.14
N PRO A 79 -5.24 2.26 -11.84
CA PRO A 79 -4.00 1.48 -11.74
C PRO A 79 -3.47 1.38 -10.32
N MET A 80 -3.43 2.50 -9.57
CA MET A 80 -3.04 2.53 -8.17
C MET A 80 -3.88 3.54 -7.37
N SER A 81 -4.34 3.16 -6.18
CA SER A 81 -5.01 4.08 -5.25
C SER A 81 -4.54 3.87 -3.81
N PHE A 82 -4.63 4.96 -3.03
CA PHE A 82 -4.27 4.99 -1.62
C PHE A 82 -5.04 6.10 -0.89
N ILE A 83 -4.86 6.22 0.42
CA ILE A 83 -5.32 7.37 1.22
C ILE A 83 -4.09 7.95 1.91
N ILE A 84 -3.71 9.17 1.52
CA ILE A 84 -2.53 9.82 2.09
C ILE A 84 -2.72 10.10 3.59
N ASN A 85 -1.65 9.95 4.38
CA ASN A 85 -1.64 10.14 5.83
C ASN A 85 -2.65 9.26 6.60
N ASN A 86 -3.04 8.13 6.04
CA ASN A 86 -3.84 7.13 6.73
C ASN A 86 -2.98 5.88 6.95
N GLY A 87 -2.65 5.59 8.20
CA GLY A 87 -1.62 4.64 8.61
C GLY A 87 -1.74 3.19 8.10
N ASP A 88 -2.83 2.82 7.40
CA ASP A 88 -2.99 1.48 6.81
C ASP A 88 -3.20 1.53 5.28
N GLN A 89 -3.30 2.71 4.69
CA GLN A 89 -3.56 2.92 3.26
C GLN A 89 -2.60 3.91 2.61
N ASP A 90 -1.50 4.26 3.29
CA ASP A 90 -0.50 5.21 2.80
C ASP A 90 0.52 4.52 1.87
N PRO A 91 0.99 5.16 0.79
CA PRO A 91 1.99 4.60 -0.11
C PRO A 91 3.43 4.66 0.42
N ALA A 92 3.66 5.09 1.66
CA ALA A 92 4.99 5.26 2.26
C ALA A 92 5.86 4.00 2.16
N ILE A 93 5.24 2.80 2.23
CA ILE A 93 5.97 1.54 2.09
C ILE A 93 6.68 1.40 0.73
N LEU A 94 6.14 1.99 -0.34
CA LEU A 94 6.80 2.00 -1.65
C LEU A 94 8.01 2.93 -1.65
N ILE A 95 7.90 4.08 -0.95
CA ILE A 95 9.01 5.03 -0.78
C ILE A 95 10.15 4.39 -0.01
N ASN A 96 9.84 3.50 0.94
CA ASN A 96 10.86 2.74 1.67
C ASN A 96 11.77 1.88 0.75
N GLY A 97 11.32 1.51 -0.44
CA GLY A 97 12.13 0.81 -1.43
C GLY A 97 13.32 1.61 -1.98
N PHE A 98 13.38 2.91 -1.72
CA PHE A 98 14.47 3.80 -2.12
C PHE A 98 15.50 3.95 -0.99
N GLY A 99 16.66 4.57 -1.28
CA GLY A 99 17.67 4.85 -0.26
C GLY A 99 18.18 3.61 0.47
N GLU A 100 18.42 2.51 -0.24
CA GLU A 100 18.87 1.23 0.33
C GLU A 100 17.87 0.63 1.36
N GLY A 101 16.58 0.92 1.20
CA GLY A 101 15.52 0.45 2.11
C GLY A 101 15.23 1.40 3.28
N TYR A 102 15.75 2.60 3.25
CA TYR A 102 15.53 3.63 4.28
C TYR A 102 14.84 4.89 3.73
N GLY A 103 14.11 4.77 2.63
CA GLY A 103 13.46 5.91 1.98
C GLY A 103 12.41 6.56 2.87
N ASP A 104 11.52 5.78 3.47
CA ASP A 104 10.57 6.26 4.49
C ASP A 104 9.99 5.10 5.31
N THR A 105 9.44 5.42 6.48
CA THR A 105 8.80 4.47 7.41
C THR A 105 7.43 4.94 7.88
N GLY A 106 6.86 5.98 7.26
CA GLY A 106 5.63 6.61 7.74
C GLY A 106 5.84 7.52 8.96
N ASP A 107 6.59 7.07 9.96
CA ASP A 107 6.99 7.90 11.11
C ASP A 107 8.19 8.83 10.81
N HIS A 108 8.77 8.70 9.63
CA HIS A 108 9.92 9.45 9.14
C HIS A 108 11.23 9.22 9.91
N PHE A 109 11.32 8.11 10.65
CA PHE A 109 12.55 7.71 11.34
C PHE A 109 12.89 6.25 10.99
N ALA A 110 14.15 6.02 10.71
CA ALA A 110 14.68 4.67 10.52
C ALA A 110 15.94 4.44 11.36
N VAL A 111 16.20 3.18 11.66
CA VAL A 111 17.46 2.75 12.30
C VAL A 111 18.22 1.94 11.27
N THR A 112 19.40 2.44 10.88
CA THR A 112 20.27 1.74 9.91
C THR A 112 20.84 0.46 10.49
N ASP A 113 21.37 -0.42 9.65
CA ASP A 113 22.04 -1.65 10.07
C ASP A 113 23.22 -1.41 11.02
N GLU A 114 23.81 -0.21 10.96
CA GLU A 114 24.86 0.24 11.87
C GLU A 114 24.33 0.73 13.23
N GLY A 115 23.02 0.73 13.44
CA GLY A 115 22.36 1.22 14.65
C GLY A 115 22.25 2.74 14.75
N LYS A 116 22.41 3.47 13.64
CA LYS A 116 22.23 4.92 13.59
C LYS A 116 20.77 5.27 13.33
N VAL A 117 20.21 6.17 14.14
CA VAL A 117 18.89 6.75 13.87
C VAL A 117 19.03 7.86 12.83
N ILE A 118 18.22 7.78 11.79
CA ILE A 118 18.13 8.79 10.73
C ILE A 118 16.71 9.34 10.65
N TYR A 119 16.57 10.60 10.20
CA TYR A 119 15.29 11.20 9.82
C TYR A 119 15.18 11.10 8.31
N THR A 120 14.19 10.31 7.85
CA THR A 120 14.12 9.87 6.45
C THR A 120 13.86 11.02 5.49
N THR A 121 13.01 11.99 5.87
CA THR A 121 12.60 13.10 4.99
C THR A 121 13.74 14.03 4.53
N VAL A 122 14.91 13.95 5.15
CA VAL A 122 16.10 14.72 4.75
C VAL A 122 17.12 13.86 4.00
N GLN A 123 16.81 12.58 3.76
CA GLN A 123 17.68 11.67 3.02
C GLN A 123 17.38 11.73 1.51
N GLU A 124 18.39 11.44 0.69
CA GLU A 124 18.25 11.42 -0.76
C GLU A 124 17.23 10.36 -1.20
N GLY A 125 17.19 9.19 -0.57
CA GLY A 125 16.25 8.12 -0.88
C GLY A 125 14.78 8.53 -0.72
N TYR A 126 14.45 9.34 0.29
CA TYR A 126 13.11 9.90 0.42
C TYR A 126 12.75 10.79 -0.78
N LYS A 127 13.67 11.67 -1.17
CA LYS A 127 13.49 12.54 -2.32
C LYS A 127 13.28 11.75 -3.61
N GLU A 128 14.12 10.73 -3.85
CA GLU A 128 14.00 9.84 -5.01
C GLU A 128 12.63 9.14 -5.03
N GLY A 129 12.16 8.63 -3.89
CA GLY A 129 10.85 8.00 -3.76
C GLY A 129 9.69 8.96 -4.03
N ILE A 130 9.76 10.20 -3.54
CA ILE A 130 8.75 11.23 -3.82
C ILE A 130 8.78 11.66 -5.29
N GLU A 131 9.96 11.79 -5.90
CA GLU A 131 10.08 12.10 -7.35
C GLU A 131 9.48 10.98 -8.20
N TRP A 132 9.69 9.73 -7.83
CA TRP A 132 9.07 8.58 -8.47
C TRP A 132 7.54 8.58 -8.29
N LEU A 133 7.01 8.77 -7.08
CA LEU A 133 5.57 8.86 -6.85
C LEU A 133 4.94 10.02 -7.65
N HIS A 134 5.60 11.18 -7.68
CA HIS A 134 5.17 12.31 -8.51
C HIS A 134 5.11 11.93 -10.01
N LYS A 135 6.07 11.16 -10.50
CA LYS A 135 6.05 10.64 -11.88
C LYS A 135 4.80 9.79 -12.11
N LEU A 136 4.48 8.83 -11.22
CA LEU A 136 3.28 8.01 -11.34
C LEU A 136 2.00 8.85 -11.40
N VAL A 137 1.92 9.91 -10.60
CA VAL A 137 0.78 10.86 -10.63
C VAL A 137 0.70 11.57 -11.98
N THR A 138 1.82 12.05 -12.51
CA THR A 138 1.84 12.80 -13.79
C THR A 138 1.58 11.92 -15.01
N GLU A 139 1.74 10.62 -14.87
CA GLU A 139 1.45 9.63 -15.91
C GLU A 139 0.05 9.01 -15.80
N ASP A 140 -0.83 9.59 -14.97
CA ASP A 140 -2.19 9.12 -14.72
C ASP A 140 -2.26 7.66 -14.21
N LEU A 141 -1.25 7.24 -13.43
CA LEU A 141 -1.19 5.90 -12.84
C LEU A 141 -1.77 5.86 -11.43
N VAL A 142 -2.06 7.02 -10.84
CA VAL A 142 -2.58 7.16 -9.48
C VAL A 142 -3.99 7.75 -9.52
N ASP A 143 -4.87 7.21 -8.68
CA ASP A 143 -6.21 7.77 -8.45
C ASP A 143 -6.14 9.28 -8.16
N PRO A 144 -6.77 10.13 -8.96
CA PRO A 144 -6.73 11.57 -8.73
C PRO A 144 -7.33 11.99 -7.38
N GLU A 145 -8.17 11.15 -6.77
CA GLU A 145 -8.75 11.40 -5.45
C GLU A 145 -7.90 10.84 -4.30
N ALA A 146 -6.80 10.14 -4.56
CA ALA A 146 -5.97 9.49 -3.52
C ALA A 146 -5.52 10.44 -2.41
N PHE A 147 -5.31 11.72 -2.71
CA PHE A 147 -4.88 12.75 -1.77
C PHE A 147 -6.02 13.42 -0.98
N THR A 148 -7.28 13.12 -1.31
CA THR A 148 -8.44 13.81 -0.71
C THR A 148 -9.59 12.88 -0.34
N GLN A 149 -9.56 11.62 -0.80
CA GLN A 149 -10.65 10.69 -0.55
C GLN A 149 -10.68 10.20 0.90
N GLU A 150 -11.90 9.92 1.34
CA GLU A 150 -12.16 9.30 2.63
C GLU A 150 -12.25 7.77 2.50
N TRP A 151 -12.07 7.06 3.63
CA TRP A 151 -12.15 5.60 3.69
C TRP A 151 -13.40 5.01 3.02
N SER A 152 -14.58 5.62 3.21
CA SER A 152 -15.83 5.16 2.60
C SER A 152 -15.81 5.19 1.07
N THR A 153 -15.20 6.21 0.48
CA THR A 153 -15.01 6.33 -0.98
C THR A 153 -14.02 5.29 -1.48
N TYR A 154 -12.91 5.14 -0.77
CA TYR A 154 -11.89 4.14 -1.07
C TYR A 154 -12.47 2.72 -1.08
N VAL A 155 -13.22 2.34 -0.05
CA VAL A 155 -13.90 1.03 0.03
C VAL A 155 -14.93 0.86 -1.09
N ALA A 156 -15.71 1.91 -1.41
CA ALA A 156 -16.72 1.83 -2.46
C ALA A 156 -16.10 1.57 -3.84
N LYS A 157 -14.97 2.21 -4.16
CA LYS A 157 -14.22 1.93 -5.38
C LYS A 157 -13.67 0.49 -5.42
N GLY A 158 -13.12 0.01 -4.29
CA GLY A 158 -12.63 -1.35 -4.18
C GLY A 158 -13.71 -2.39 -4.37
N LYS A 159 -14.88 -2.22 -3.72
CA LYS A 159 -16.04 -3.13 -3.89
C LYS A 159 -16.59 -3.19 -5.31
N ASN A 160 -16.27 -2.21 -6.14
CA ASN A 160 -16.53 -2.20 -7.58
C ASN A 160 -15.34 -2.74 -8.40
N HIS A 161 -14.36 -3.39 -7.78
CA HIS A 161 -13.20 -4.06 -8.40
C HIS A 161 -12.32 -3.14 -9.26
N ARG A 162 -12.22 -1.84 -8.88
CA ARG A 162 -11.59 -0.82 -9.71
C ARG A 162 -10.07 -0.75 -9.57
N TYR A 163 -9.46 -1.40 -8.56
CA TYR A 163 -8.06 -1.22 -8.23
C TYR A 163 -7.13 -2.27 -8.87
N GLY A 164 -6.06 -1.79 -9.48
CA GLY A 164 -4.91 -2.62 -9.86
C GLY A 164 -3.95 -2.84 -8.69
N LEU A 165 -3.59 -1.75 -7.99
CA LEU A 165 -2.79 -1.77 -6.76
C LEU A 165 -3.48 -0.92 -5.69
N CYS A 166 -3.61 -1.45 -4.50
CA CYS A 166 -4.18 -0.75 -3.36
C CYS A 166 -3.45 -1.12 -2.06
N PHE A 167 -3.69 -0.36 -0.99
CA PHE A 167 -3.02 -0.53 0.30
C PHE A 167 -4.05 -0.73 1.40
N THR A 168 -3.82 -1.71 2.25
CA THR A 168 -4.65 -1.97 3.42
C THR A 168 -3.96 -3.01 4.32
N TRP A 169 -4.40 -3.14 5.56
CA TRP A 169 -3.97 -4.22 6.43
C TRP A 169 -4.63 -5.57 6.10
N ASP A 170 -5.81 -5.57 5.47
CA ASP A 170 -6.51 -6.77 5.00
C ASP A 170 -7.37 -6.43 3.78
N ILE A 171 -7.08 -7.05 2.65
CA ILE A 171 -7.77 -6.81 1.38
C ILE A 171 -9.28 -7.12 1.45
N ALA A 172 -9.72 -8.01 2.34
CA ALA A 172 -11.14 -8.33 2.54
C ALA A 172 -11.98 -7.12 2.96
N ASN A 173 -11.35 -6.07 3.49
CA ASN A 173 -12.04 -4.81 3.82
C ASN A 173 -12.42 -4.01 2.58
N ILE A 174 -11.69 -4.19 1.49
CA ILE A 174 -11.79 -3.38 0.27
C ILE A 174 -12.39 -4.19 -0.85
N ASP A 175 -11.93 -5.42 -1.07
CA ASP A 175 -12.32 -6.24 -2.21
C ASP A 175 -12.33 -7.75 -1.84
N ASN A 176 -12.26 -8.62 -2.83
CA ASN A 176 -12.25 -10.07 -2.67
C ASN A 176 -10.78 -10.57 -2.57
N ASN A 177 -10.49 -11.36 -1.53
CA ASN A 177 -9.15 -11.91 -1.28
C ASN A 177 -8.60 -12.77 -2.42
N GLU A 178 -9.46 -13.39 -3.22
CA GLU A 178 -9.02 -14.30 -4.29
C GLU A 178 -8.47 -13.55 -5.51
N ASP A 179 -8.72 -12.25 -5.60
CA ASP A 179 -8.37 -11.43 -6.76
C ASP A 179 -7.00 -10.77 -6.61
N TYR A 180 -6.46 -10.73 -5.39
CA TYR A 180 -5.24 -10.00 -5.02
C TYR A 180 -4.15 -10.89 -4.40
N MET A 181 -2.92 -10.41 -4.49
CA MET A 181 -1.75 -10.95 -3.80
C MET A 181 -0.91 -9.84 -3.21
#